data_463b8c184e9467859c396cd65ff1d922
#
_entry.id   463b8c184e9467859c396cd65ff1d922
#
_cell.length_a   1.000
_cell.length_b   1.000
_cell.length_c   1.000
_cell.angle_alpha   90.00
_cell.angle_beta   90.00
_cell.angle_gamma   90.00
#
_symmetry.space_group_name_H-M   'P 1'
#
loop_
_entity.id
_entity.type
_entity.pdbx_description
1 polymer ?
#
loop_
_entity_poly.entity_id
_entity_poly.type
_entity_poly.pdbx_seq_one_letter_code
_entity_poly.pdbx_strand_id
1 'polypeptide(L)'
;MAINLEFQAEDGKVLMIRFNRSNVELHSEFEGEFEFSKDKFDEIKQSIIDGANNIWKNLNPRVADSFSSDYDEWYDKEAGNEANLFLMPKIHTIKIIPPFGRKTTRLYRFNKRTMESFIFDLNELDKECKADD
;
A
#
# COMPACT_ATOMS: atom_id res chain seq x y z
N MET A 1 -10.84 15.00 8.07
CA MET A 1 -11.15 13.87 8.96
C MET A 1 -10.50 12.60 8.43
N ALA A 2 -9.81 11.87 9.27
CA ALA A 2 -9.13 10.64 8.86
C ALA A 2 -10.06 9.43 9.05
N ILE A 3 -9.98 8.49 8.11
CA ILE A 3 -10.72 7.23 8.17
C ILE A 3 -9.71 6.12 8.31
N ASN A 4 -9.89 5.24 9.28
CA ASN A 4 -9.00 4.10 9.53
C ASN A 4 -9.73 2.81 9.23
N LEU A 5 -9.10 1.93 8.44
CA LEU A 5 -9.58 0.57 8.19
C LEU A 5 -8.51 -0.40 8.67
N GLU A 6 -8.94 -1.49 9.29
CA GLU A 6 -8.03 -2.52 9.79
C GLU A 6 -8.29 -3.85 9.08
N PHE A 7 -7.20 -4.53 8.72
CA PHE A 7 -7.25 -5.82 8.05
C PHE A 7 -6.32 -6.79 8.76
N GLN A 8 -6.84 -7.93 9.15
CA GLN A 8 -6.05 -8.96 9.83
C GLN A 8 -5.45 -9.93 8.81
N ALA A 9 -4.14 -10.11 8.89
CA ALA A 9 -3.44 -11.08 8.05
C ALA A 9 -3.64 -12.50 8.59
N GLU A 10 -3.27 -13.49 7.78
CA GLU A 10 -3.47 -14.90 8.12
C GLU A 10 -2.74 -15.31 9.41
N ASP A 11 -1.61 -14.69 9.72
CA ASP A 11 -0.83 -14.99 10.94
C ASP A 11 -1.26 -14.14 12.15
N GLY A 12 -2.31 -13.34 12.01
CA GLY A 12 -2.82 -12.51 13.09
C GLY A 12 -2.30 -11.08 13.12
N LYS A 13 -1.33 -10.74 12.30
CA LYS A 13 -0.85 -9.35 12.22
C LYS A 13 -1.96 -8.46 11.69
N VAL A 14 -2.04 -7.23 12.20
CA VAL A 14 -3.04 -6.27 11.76
C VAL A 14 -2.37 -5.16 10.96
N LEU A 15 -2.87 -4.93 9.75
CA LEU A 15 -2.46 -3.81 8.91
C LEU A 15 -3.57 -2.78 8.92
N MET A 16 -3.26 -1.55 9.32
CA MET A 16 -4.23 -0.46 9.30
C MET A 16 -3.93 0.46 8.11
N ILE A 17 -4.97 0.82 7.38
CA ILE A 17 -4.89 1.78 6.28
C ILE A 17 -5.61 3.04 6.73
N ARG A 18 -4.87 4.14 6.77
CA ARG A 18 -5.40 5.43 7.21
C ARG A 18 -5.53 6.37 6.02
N PHE A 19 -6.76 6.81 5.76
CA PHE A 19 -7.06 7.75 4.69
C PHE A 19 -7.14 9.15 5.27
N ASN A 20 -6.12 9.96 5.00
CA ASN A 20 -6.04 11.34 5.46
C ASN A 20 -6.58 12.27 4.37
N ARG A 21 -6.60 13.56 4.64
CA ARG A 21 -7.11 14.56 3.70
C ARG A 21 -6.33 14.60 2.38
N SER A 22 -5.03 14.34 2.42
CA SER A 22 -4.17 14.49 1.25
C SER A 22 -3.18 13.34 1.06
N ASN A 23 -3.32 12.26 1.82
CA ASN A 23 -2.43 11.10 1.70
C ASN A 23 -3.09 9.85 2.26
N VAL A 24 -2.47 8.70 1.98
CA VAL A 24 -2.87 7.41 2.54
C VAL A 24 -1.66 6.84 3.27
N GLU A 25 -1.88 6.34 4.48
CA GLU A 25 -0.81 5.77 5.29
C GLU A 25 -1.09 4.32 5.63
N LEU A 26 -0.03 3.50 5.62
CA LEU A 26 -0.08 2.14 6.13
C LEU A 26 0.54 2.13 7.53
N HIS A 27 -0.18 1.58 8.50
CA HIS A 27 0.25 1.50 9.90
C HIS A 27 0.17 0.08 10.41
N SER A 28 1.15 -0.32 11.20
CA SER A 28 1.11 -1.57 11.95
C SER A 28 2.16 -1.54 13.04
N GLU A 29 1.95 -2.35 14.07
CA GLU A 29 3.00 -2.64 15.08
C GLU A 29 3.99 -3.66 14.55
N PHE A 30 3.67 -4.29 13.42
CA PHE A 30 4.47 -5.35 12.81
C PHE A 30 5.07 -4.86 11.49
N GLU A 31 6.06 -5.58 10.99
CA GLU A 31 6.70 -5.29 9.71
C GLU A 31 6.94 -6.60 8.97
N GLY A 32 7.33 -6.52 7.70
CA GLY A 32 7.58 -7.68 6.88
C GLY A 32 6.37 -8.06 6.05
N GLU A 33 6.08 -9.35 5.99
CA GLU A 33 5.03 -9.86 5.10
C GLU A 33 3.68 -9.91 5.80
N PHE A 34 2.68 -9.32 5.13
CA PHE A 34 1.27 -9.41 5.52
C PHE A 34 0.57 -10.25 4.47
N GLU A 35 0.32 -11.52 4.79
CA GLU A 35 -0.31 -12.46 3.89
C GLU A 35 -1.81 -12.53 4.22
N PHE A 36 -2.65 -12.34 3.20
CA PHE A 36 -4.10 -12.31 3.37
C PHE A 36 -4.76 -13.43 2.55
N SER A 37 -6.00 -13.79 2.91
CA SER A 37 -6.80 -14.64 2.05
C SER A 37 -7.12 -13.87 0.76
N LYS A 38 -7.53 -14.58 -0.29
CA LYS A 38 -7.88 -13.94 -1.56
C LYS A 38 -9.01 -12.92 -1.37
N ASP A 39 -10.06 -13.31 -0.64
CA ASP A 39 -11.20 -12.41 -0.40
C ASP A 39 -10.80 -11.17 0.39
N LYS A 40 -9.94 -11.34 1.38
CA LYS A 40 -9.46 -10.22 2.18
C LYS A 40 -8.57 -9.31 1.35
N PHE A 41 -7.72 -9.86 0.51
CA PHE A 41 -6.85 -9.09 -0.37
C PHE A 41 -7.68 -8.26 -1.36
N ASP A 42 -8.72 -8.86 -1.94
CA ASP A 42 -9.64 -8.15 -2.85
C ASP A 42 -10.36 -7.02 -2.13
N GLU A 43 -10.75 -7.23 -0.87
CA GLU A 43 -11.36 -6.20 -0.04
C GLU A 43 -10.41 -5.03 0.22
N ILE A 44 -9.14 -5.34 0.52
CA ILE A 44 -8.10 -4.32 0.72
C ILE A 44 -7.91 -3.51 -0.56
N LYS A 45 -7.80 -4.18 -1.69
CA LYS A 45 -7.64 -3.53 -3.00
C LYS A 45 -8.78 -2.56 -3.26
N GLN A 46 -10.02 -3.02 -3.09
CA GLN A 46 -11.19 -2.18 -3.34
C GLN A 46 -11.26 -0.99 -2.38
N SER A 47 -10.93 -1.23 -1.10
CA SER A 47 -10.91 -0.17 -0.09
C SER A 47 -9.88 0.91 -0.41
N ILE A 48 -8.71 0.51 -0.89
CA ILE A 48 -7.66 1.46 -1.29
C ILE A 48 -8.13 2.30 -2.48
N ILE A 49 -8.71 1.66 -3.49
CA ILE A 49 -9.20 2.35 -4.69
C ILE A 49 -10.29 3.36 -4.31
N ASP A 50 -11.26 2.92 -3.54
CA ASP A 50 -12.38 3.78 -3.13
C ASP A 50 -11.90 4.97 -2.28
N GLY A 51 -11.05 4.69 -1.29
CA GLY A 51 -10.51 5.74 -0.42
C GLY A 51 -9.65 6.73 -1.16
N ALA A 52 -8.81 6.26 -2.07
CA ALA A 52 -7.95 7.13 -2.87
C ALA A 52 -8.76 8.02 -3.79
N ASN A 53 -9.83 7.50 -4.40
CA ASN A 53 -10.71 8.30 -5.26
C ASN A 53 -11.47 9.36 -4.46
N ASN A 54 -11.73 9.13 -3.19
CA ASN A 54 -12.34 10.13 -2.32
C ASN A 54 -11.38 11.25 -1.95
N ILE A 55 -10.08 10.94 -1.84
CA ILE A 55 -9.06 11.94 -1.49
C ILE A 55 -8.71 12.80 -2.71
N TRP A 56 -8.49 12.16 -3.85
CA TRP A 56 -8.00 12.83 -5.06
C TRP A 56 -9.00 12.68 -6.20
N LYS A 57 -9.65 13.79 -6.56
CA LYS A 57 -10.71 13.81 -7.60
C LYS A 57 -10.18 13.45 -9.00
N ASN A 58 -8.93 13.77 -9.28
CA ASN A 58 -8.32 13.54 -10.58
C ASN A 58 -7.30 12.40 -10.54
N LEU A 59 -7.55 11.41 -9.70
CA LEU A 59 -6.66 10.25 -9.60
C LEU A 59 -6.66 9.48 -10.93
N ASN A 60 -5.47 9.25 -11.46
CA ASN A 60 -5.28 8.58 -12.75
C ASN A 60 -4.24 7.48 -12.62
N PRO A 61 -4.66 6.25 -12.27
CA PRO A 61 -3.71 5.14 -12.12
C PRO A 61 -2.89 4.92 -13.40
N ARG A 62 -1.57 4.88 -13.25
CA ARG A 62 -0.63 4.71 -14.35
C ARG A 62 0.70 4.20 -13.84
N VAL A 63 1.47 3.56 -14.72
CA VAL A 63 2.75 2.98 -14.37
C VAL A 63 3.73 4.04 -13.86
N ALA A 64 4.61 3.63 -12.96
CA ALA A 64 5.67 4.50 -12.49
C ALA A 64 6.63 4.83 -13.64
N ASP A 65 6.94 6.11 -13.83
CA ASP A 65 7.79 6.58 -14.92
C ASP A 65 9.06 7.28 -14.43
N SER A 66 9.23 7.37 -13.13
CA SER A 66 10.39 8.01 -12.52
C SER A 66 10.55 7.50 -11.08
N PHE A 67 11.68 7.76 -10.49
CA PHE A 67 11.94 7.39 -9.10
C PHE A 67 10.90 8.01 -8.14
N SER A 68 10.49 9.24 -8.42
CA SER A 68 9.54 9.95 -7.56
C SER A 68 8.11 9.38 -7.63
N SER A 69 7.80 8.63 -8.69
CA SER A 69 6.48 8.01 -8.84
C SER A 69 6.45 6.55 -8.39
N ASP A 70 7.59 5.98 -8.05
CA ASP A 70 7.72 4.59 -7.62
C ASP A 70 7.44 4.48 -6.12
N TYR A 71 6.63 3.51 -5.74
CA TYR A 71 6.34 3.24 -4.33
C TYR A 71 7.27 2.16 -3.73
N ASP A 72 7.98 1.43 -4.57
CA ASP A 72 8.80 0.28 -4.18
C ASP A 72 9.94 0.66 -3.24
N GLU A 73 10.63 1.74 -3.56
CA GLU A 73 11.76 2.23 -2.77
C GLU A 73 11.53 3.70 -2.43
N TRP A 74 11.75 4.06 -1.19
CA TRP A 74 11.56 5.45 -0.78
C TRP A 74 12.44 5.79 0.41
N TYR A 75 12.75 7.09 0.53
CA TYR A 75 13.57 7.61 1.62
C TYR A 75 12.69 8.34 2.62
N ASP A 76 12.80 7.97 3.90
CA ASP A 76 12.06 8.63 4.97
C ASP A 76 12.95 9.67 5.64
N LYS A 77 12.57 10.93 5.52
CA LYS A 77 13.34 12.04 6.08
C LYS A 77 13.34 12.02 7.61
N GLU A 78 12.26 11.56 8.23
CA GLU A 78 12.17 11.52 9.69
C GLU A 78 13.10 10.46 10.28
N ALA A 79 13.14 9.29 9.68
CA ALA A 79 14.03 8.22 10.11
C ALA A 79 15.45 8.35 9.54
N GLY A 80 15.63 9.15 8.48
CA GLY A 80 16.90 9.32 7.82
C GLY A 80 17.39 8.07 7.11
N ASN A 81 16.47 7.27 6.57
CA ASN A 81 16.81 5.96 6.01
C ASN A 81 15.82 5.55 4.94
N GLU A 82 16.16 4.52 4.19
CA GLU A 82 15.34 3.99 3.10
C GLU A 82 14.37 2.93 3.60
N ALA A 83 13.24 2.80 2.89
CA ALA A 83 12.21 1.81 3.15
C ALA A 83 11.74 1.20 1.84
N ASN A 84 11.10 0.04 1.94
CA ASN A 84 10.61 -0.69 0.76
C ASN A 84 9.18 -1.17 0.98
N LEU A 85 8.42 -1.17 -0.10
CA LEU A 85 7.06 -1.70 -0.14
C LEU A 85 6.93 -2.60 -1.36
N PHE A 86 6.62 -3.86 -1.14
CA PHE A 86 6.48 -4.84 -2.22
C PHE A 86 5.07 -5.40 -2.26
N LEU A 87 4.51 -5.45 -3.47
CA LEU A 87 3.19 -6.02 -3.72
C LEU A 87 3.37 -7.37 -4.40
N MET A 88 2.83 -8.43 -3.78
CA MET A 88 2.92 -9.79 -4.31
C MET A 88 1.52 -10.37 -4.44
N PRO A 89 0.78 -10.02 -5.50
CA PRO A 89 -0.64 -10.36 -5.61
C PRO A 89 -0.92 -11.84 -5.85
N LYS A 90 0.00 -12.59 -6.43
CA LYS A 90 -0.21 -14.02 -6.64
C LYS A 90 -0.32 -14.82 -5.34
N ILE A 91 0.27 -14.31 -4.27
CA ILE A 91 0.20 -14.92 -2.94
C ILE A 91 -0.54 -14.00 -1.96
N HIS A 92 -1.26 -13.01 -2.46
CA HIS A 92 -2.09 -12.09 -1.68
C HIS A 92 -1.33 -11.42 -0.54
N THR A 93 -0.10 -11.00 -0.81
CA THR A 93 0.82 -10.52 0.20
C THR A 93 1.28 -9.10 -0.09
N ILE A 94 1.36 -8.29 0.98
CA ILE A 94 2.00 -6.98 0.96
C ILE A 94 3.17 -7.06 1.91
N LYS A 95 4.38 -6.81 1.41
CA LYS A 95 5.59 -6.83 2.24
C LYS A 95 6.07 -5.41 2.46
N ILE A 96 6.25 -5.04 3.72
CA ILE A 96 6.67 -3.69 4.09
C ILE A 96 7.94 -3.78 4.91
N ILE A 97 9.00 -3.16 4.40
CA ILE A 97 10.26 -3.02 5.13
C ILE A 97 10.40 -1.55 5.48
N PRO A 98 10.02 -1.16 6.72
CA PRO A 98 10.08 0.25 7.11
C PRO A 98 11.52 0.71 7.28
N PRO A 99 11.76 2.04 7.32
CA PRO A 99 13.11 2.54 7.52
C PRO A 99 13.64 2.15 8.89
N PHE A 100 14.91 1.82 8.95
CA PHE A 100 15.57 1.51 10.21
C PHE A 100 15.50 2.72 11.14
N GLY A 101 15.15 2.47 12.40
CA GLY A 101 15.06 3.54 13.39
C GLY A 101 13.71 4.26 13.43
N ARG A 102 12.68 3.73 12.77
CA ARG A 102 11.35 4.35 12.84
C ARG A 102 10.86 4.41 14.28
N LYS A 103 10.17 5.50 14.60
CA LYS A 103 9.68 5.75 15.97
C LYS A 103 8.17 5.72 16.09
N THR A 104 7.47 5.41 14.97
CA THR A 104 6.01 5.39 14.92
C THR A 104 5.54 4.09 14.29
N THR A 105 4.23 3.82 14.38
CA THR A 105 3.63 2.66 13.72
C THR A 105 3.41 2.89 12.22
N ARG A 106 3.66 4.11 11.73
CA ARG A 106 3.52 4.41 10.31
C ARG A 106 4.61 3.70 9.51
N LEU A 107 4.20 2.79 8.63
CA LEU A 107 5.10 2.02 7.80
C LEU A 107 5.35 2.66 6.45
N TYR A 108 4.34 3.34 5.90
CA TYR A 108 4.41 3.91 4.56
C TYR A 108 3.39 5.05 4.42
N ARG A 109 3.72 6.03 3.59
CA ARG A 109 2.80 7.12 3.25
C ARG A 109 2.78 7.30 1.74
N PHE A 110 1.59 7.17 1.15
CA PHE A 110 1.38 7.43 -0.27
C PHE A 110 1.00 8.88 -0.50
N ASN A 111 1.65 9.51 -1.50
CA ASN A 111 1.11 10.73 -2.09
C ASN A 111 0.27 10.32 -3.31
N LYS A 112 -0.30 11.31 -4.00
CA LYS A 112 -1.16 11.04 -5.16
C LYS A 112 -0.44 10.19 -6.21
N ARG A 113 0.78 10.59 -6.58
CA ARG A 113 1.50 9.93 -7.68
C ARG A 113 1.92 8.51 -7.35
N THR A 114 2.43 8.26 -6.14
CA THR A 114 2.78 6.90 -5.73
C THR A 114 1.54 6.02 -5.59
N MET A 115 0.42 6.59 -5.16
CA MET A 115 -0.84 5.86 -5.10
C MET A 115 -1.33 5.47 -6.49
N GLU A 116 -1.18 6.34 -7.48
CA GLU A 116 -1.53 6.04 -8.88
C GLU A 116 -0.73 4.83 -9.39
N SER A 117 0.56 4.79 -9.09
CA SER A 117 1.42 3.66 -9.48
C SER A 117 1.01 2.38 -8.77
N PHE A 118 0.72 2.46 -7.48
CA PHE A 118 0.31 1.31 -6.68
C PHE A 118 -1.00 0.71 -7.17
N ILE A 119 -1.99 1.55 -7.43
CA ILE A 119 -3.29 1.10 -7.93
C ILE A 119 -3.14 0.51 -9.33
N PHE A 120 -2.30 1.12 -10.18
CA PHE A 120 -2.03 0.57 -11.51
C PHE A 120 -1.51 -0.86 -11.40
N ASP A 121 -0.53 -1.09 -10.53
CA ASP A 121 0.04 -2.42 -10.34
C ASP A 121 -0.98 -3.40 -9.75
N LEU A 122 -1.81 -2.96 -8.81
CA LEU A 122 -2.89 -3.79 -8.28
C LEU A 122 -3.80 -4.29 -9.40
N ASN A 123 -4.16 -3.41 -10.33
CA ASN A 123 -5.06 -3.74 -11.44
C ASN A 123 -4.38 -4.63 -12.48
N GLU A 124 -3.15 -4.34 -12.85
CA GLU A 124 -2.42 -5.11 -13.86
C GLU A 124 -2.10 -6.52 -13.37
N LEU A 125 -1.67 -6.64 -12.13
CA LEU A 125 -1.33 -7.93 -11.56
C LEU A 125 -2.56 -8.82 -11.36
N ASP A 126 -3.73 -8.21 -11.11
CA ASP A 126 -4.99 -8.93 -11.06
C ASP A 126 -5.34 -9.51 -12.44
N LYS A 127 -5.08 -8.75 -13.51
CA LYS A 127 -5.27 -9.23 -14.88
C LYS A 127 -4.33 -10.39 -15.22
N GLU A 128 -3.07 -10.30 -14.79
CA GLU A 128 -2.09 -11.37 -14.98
C GLU A 128 -2.52 -12.65 -14.27
N CYS A 129 -3.04 -12.53 -13.06
CA CYS A 129 -3.56 -13.67 -12.32
C CYS A 129 -4.73 -14.33 -13.05
N LYS A 130 -5.60 -13.54 -13.68
CA LYS A 130 -6.71 -14.06 -14.48
C LYS A 130 -6.25 -14.70 -15.77
N ALA A 131 -5.19 -14.18 -16.37
CA ALA A 131 -4.65 -14.70 -17.61
C ALA A 131 -3.97 -16.06 -17.45
N ASP A 132 -3.52 -16.36 -16.26
CA ASP A 132 -2.84 -17.62 -15.93
C ASP A 132 -3.82 -18.79 -15.70
N ASP A 133 -5.10 -18.53 -15.72
CA ASP A 133 -6.14 -19.57 -15.54
C ASP A 133 -6.41 -20.37 -16.81
#